data_c0cfeb00be3156189a348b5257ce6336
#
_entry.id   c0cfeb00be3156189a348b5257ce6336
#
_cell.length_a   1.000
_cell.length_b   1.000
_cell.length_c   1.000
_cell.angle_alpha   90.00
_cell.angle_beta   90.00
_cell.angle_gamma   90.00
#
_symmetry.space_group_name_H-M   'P 1'
#
loop_
_entity.id
_entity.type
_entity.pdbx_description
1 polymer ?
#
loop_
_entity_poly.entity_id
_entity_poly.type
_entity_poly.pdbx_seq_one_letter_code
_entity_poly.pdbx_strand_id
1 'polypeptide(L)' 'QNRNKPVVDRINNILNEYSEVIVGRMGIPYREKDVAVISLIVDGNTDDIGALTGKLGHIPAVKVKTAFIKK' A
#
# COMPACT_ATOMS: atom_id res chain seq x y z
N GLN A 1 -19.57 -6.86 2.02
CA GLN A 1 -19.91 -5.47 1.96
C GLN A 1 -19.16 -4.75 0.87
N ASN A 2 -19.84 -3.90 0.16
CA ASN A 2 -19.24 -3.22 -0.96
C ASN A 2 -18.83 -1.78 -0.66
N ARG A 3 -19.06 -1.32 0.56
CA ARG A 3 -18.77 0.07 0.88
C ARG A 3 -17.29 0.38 0.78
N ASN A 4 -16.44 -0.64 0.87
CA ASN A 4 -14.99 -0.44 0.79
C ASN A 4 -14.44 -0.66 -0.61
N LYS A 5 -15.29 -0.96 -1.58
CA LYS A 5 -14.81 -1.25 -2.91
C LYS A 5 -14.05 -0.09 -3.55
N PRO A 6 -14.53 1.17 -3.45
CA PRO A 6 -13.75 2.26 -4.00
C PRO A 6 -12.37 2.40 -3.37
N VAL A 7 -12.24 2.09 -2.08
CA VAL A 7 -10.95 2.14 -1.40
C VAL A 7 -10.05 1.04 -1.94
N VAL A 8 -10.58 -0.17 -2.09
CA VAL A 8 -9.80 -1.28 -2.61
C VAL A 8 -9.32 -0.97 -4.04
N ASP A 9 -10.21 -0.40 -4.85
CA ASP A 9 -9.84 -0.06 -6.23
C ASP A 9 -8.74 0.98 -6.26
N ARG A 10 -8.79 1.99 -5.38
CA ARG A 10 -7.75 3.00 -5.30
C ARG A 10 -6.42 2.38 -4.90
N ILE A 11 -6.44 1.49 -3.91
CA ILE A 11 -5.23 0.82 -3.47
C ILE A 11 -4.63 0.03 -4.63
N ASN A 12 -5.44 -0.74 -5.32
CA ASN A 12 -4.94 -1.56 -6.42
C ASN A 12 -4.38 -0.71 -7.54
N ASN A 13 -5.02 0.41 -7.85
CA ASN A 13 -4.53 1.30 -8.90
C ASN A 13 -3.17 1.88 -8.53
N ILE A 14 -3.01 2.30 -7.27
CA ILE A 14 -1.74 2.85 -6.82
C ILE A 14 -0.67 1.77 -6.87
N LEU A 15 -0.97 0.57 -6.40
CA LEU A 15 0.01 -0.51 -6.39
C LEU A 15 0.42 -0.88 -7.81
N ASN A 16 -0.52 -0.86 -8.75
CA ASN A 16 -0.18 -1.11 -10.15
C ASN A 16 0.72 -0.03 -10.73
N GLU A 17 0.46 1.21 -10.35
CA GLU A 17 1.26 2.33 -10.84
C GLU A 17 2.73 2.19 -10.44
N TYR A 18 2.97 1.63 -9.27
CA TYR A 18 4.33 1.48 -8.74
C TYR A 18 4.82 0.05 -8.77
N SER A 19 4.26 -0.77 -9.65
CA SER A 19 4.59 -2.20 -9.67
C SER A 19 6.06 -2.46 -9.92
N GLU A 20 6.76 -1.54 -10.57
CA GLU A 20 8.19 -1.75 -10.85
C GLU A 20 9.06 -1.67 -9.60
N VAL A 21 8.61 -0.95 -8.58
CA VAL A 21 9.39 -0.84 -7.35
C VAL A 21 8.89 -1.76 -6.25
N ILE A 22 7.75 -2.43 -6.45
CA ILE A 22 7.18 -3.31 -5.45
C ILE A 22 7.63 -4.73 -5.72
N VAL A 23 8.41 -5.29 -4.80
CA VAL A 23 8.90 -6.67 -4.90
C VAL A 23 7.87 -7.65 -4.34
N GLY A 24 7.20 -7.27 -3.27
CA GLY A 24 6.19 -8.11 -2.67
C GLY A 24 5.18 -7.28 -1.91
N ARG A 25 3.99 -7.82 -1.75
CA ARG A 25 2.96 -7.13 -1.01
C ARG A 25 2.07 -8.14 -0.30
N MET A 26 1.49 -7.69 0.80
CA MET A 26 0.55 -8.51 1.56
C MET A 26 -0.51 -7.58 2.15
N GLY A 27 -1.77 -7.89 1.92
CA GLY A 27 -2.87 -7.16 2.51
C GLY A 27 -3.49 -7.97 3.64
N ILE A 28 -3.70 -7.32 4.77
CA ILE A 28 -4.28 -7.97 5.94
C ILE A 28 -5.43 -7.12 6.44
N PRO A 29 -6.67 -7.62 6.38
CA PRO A 29 -7.78 -6.88 6.99
C PRO A 29 -7.70 -6.99 8.50
N TYR A 30 -7.71 -5.87 9.18
CA TYR A 30 -7.68 -5.85 10.64
C TYR A 30 -9.07 -5.50 11.13
N ARG A 31 -9.86 -6.52 11.37
CA ARG A 31 -11.29 -6.33 11.58
C ARG A 31 -11.60 -5.54 12.85
N GLU A 32 -10.81 -5.75 13.90
CA GLU A 32 -11.08 -5.09 15.16
C GLU A 32 -10.97 -3.58 15.06
N LYS A 33 -10.10 -3.11 14.17
CA LYS A 33 -9.89 -1.68 14.00
C LYS A 33 -10.56 -1.14 12.75
N ASP A 34 -11.21 -2.01 11.99
CA ASP A 34 -11.85 -1.63 10.73
C ASP A 34 -10.88 -0.92 9.81
N VAL A 35 -9.64 -1.41 9.76
CA VAL A 35 -8.61 -0.86 8.89
C VAL A 35 -8.00 -1.98 8.08
N ALA A 36 -7.40 -1.62 6.98
CA ALA A 36 -6.61 -2.55 6.17
C ALA A 36 -5.14 -2.25 6.41
N VAL A 37 -4.36 -3.28 6.62
CA VAL A 37 -2.91 -3.18 6.77
C VAL A 37 -2.28 -3.71 5.51
N ILE A 38 -1.41 -2.91 4.89
CA ILE A 38 -0.72 -3.28 3.67
C ILE A 38 0.76 -3.28 3.97
N SER A 39 1.38 -4.43 3.77
CA SER A 39 2.83 -4.57 3.91
C SER A 39 3.43 -4.64 2.52
N LEU A 40 4.46 -3.85 2.29
CA LEU A 40 5.13 -3.77 1.00
C LEU A 40 6.61 -4.03 1.20
N ILE A 41 7.18 -4.80 0.29
CA ILE A 41 8.63 -4.93 0.16
C ILE A 41 9.00 -4.21 -1.12
N VAL A 42 9.83 -3.19 -1.02
CA VAL A 42 10.09 -2.30 -2.14
C VAL A 42 11.58 -2.21 -2.43
N ASP A 43 11.89 -1.99 -3.71
CA ASP A 43 13.25 -1.83 -4.19
C ASP A 43 13.21 -0.73 -5.24
N GLY A 44 13.57 0.46 -4.85
CA GLY A 44 13.54 1.61 -5.75
C GLY A 44 14.18 2.80 -5.09
N ASN A 45 14.08 3.95 -5.73
CA ASN A 45 14.64 5.15 -5.14
C ASN A 45 13.68 5.73 -4.11
N THR A 46 14.22 6.60 -3.25
CA THR A 46 13.42 7.14 -2.15
C THR A 46 12.30 8.03 -2.64
N ASP A 47 12.46 8.67 -3.78
CA ASP A 47 11.41 9.54 -4.30
C ASP A 47 10.19 8.73 -4.71
N ASP A 48 10.40 7.64 -5.45
CA ASP A 48 9.30 6.79 -5.88
C ASP A 48 8.62 6.15 -4.68
N ILE A 49 9.41 5.65 -3.74
CA ILE A 49 8.85 4.99 -2.57
C ILE A 49 8.10 5.98 -1.70
N GLY A 50 8.63 7.19 -1.55
CA GLY A 50 7.94 8.23 -0.81
C GLY A 50 6.61 8.62 -1.44
N ALA A 51 6.57 8.70 -2.77
CA ALA A 51 5.33 9.00 -3.46
C ALA A 51 4.31 7.88 -3.27
N LEU A 52 4.76 6.63 -3.38
CA LEU A 52 3.89 5.48 -3.19
C LEU A 52 3.29 5.46 -1.79
N THR A 53 4.13 5.58 -0.77
CA THR A 53 3.63 5.52 0.60
C THR A 53 2.77 6.72 0.93
N GLY A 54 3.09 7.89 0.36
CA GLY A 54 2.27 9.07 0.55
C GLY A 54 0.88 8.92 -0.03
N LYS A 55 0.80 8.37 -1.24
CA LYS A 55 -0.50 8.15 -1.87
C LYS A 55 -1.35 7.16 -1.09
N LEU A 56 -0.73 6.06 -0.64
CA LEU A 56 -1.46 5.08 0.15
C LEU A 56 -1.86 5.65 1.51
N GLY A 57 -0.99 6.45 2.10
CA GLY A 57 -1.27 7.02 3.41
C GLY A 57 -2.41 8.01 3.41
N HIS A 58 -2.78 8.56 2.25
CA HIS A 58 -3.92 9.46 2.14
C HIS A 58 -5.26 8.74 2.09
N ILE A 59 -5.25 7.41 1.98
CA ILE A 59 -6.51 6.66 1.91
C ILE A 59 -6.97 6.38 3.33
N PRO A 60 -8.21 6.77 3.70
CA PRO A 60 -8.71 6.51 5.04
C PRO A 60 -8.78 5.01 5.34
N ALA A 61 -8.58 4.66 6.60
CA ALA A 61 -8.69 3.28 7.08
C ALA A 61 -7.65 2.34 6.47
N VAL A 62 -6.50 2.90 6.06
CA VAL A 62 -5.40 2.10 5.51
C VAL A 62 -4.14 2.40 6.31
N LYS A 63 -3.45 1.34 6.72
CA LYS A 63 -2.14 1.43 7.37
C LYS A 63 -1.13 0.77 6.46
N VAL A 64 0.00 1.42 6.26
CA VAL A 64 1.03 0.94 5.34
C VAL A 64 2.30 0.66 6.11
N LYS A 65 2.86 -0.51 5.88
CA LYS A 65 4.18 -0.89 6.37
C LYS A 65 5.08 -1.11 5.17
N THR A 66 6.28 -0.57 5.21
CA THR A 66 7.19 -0.66 4.08
C THR A 66 8.51 -1.19 4.54
N ALA A 67 9.01 -2.20 3.86
CA ALA A 67 10.35 -2.74 4.09
C ALA A 67 11.16 -2.48 2.83
N PHE A 68 12.33 -1.89 3.01
CA PHE A 68 13.23 -1.54 1.92
C PHE A 68 14.27 -2.63 1.75
N ILE A 69 14.57 -2.98 0.50
CA ILE A 69 15.65 -3.86 0.20
C ILE A 69 16.91 -3.02 0.10
N LYS A 70 17.90 -3.39 0.88
CA LYS A 70 19.22 -2.74 0.83
C LYS A 70 20.19 -3.62 0.09
N LYS A 71 21.00 -2.99 -0.70
CA LYS A 71 22.06 -3.70 -1.41
C LYS A 71 23.38 -3.45 -0.77
#